data_387211fb7f2c621278b5cc55e7747321
#
_entry.id   387211fb7f2c621278b5cc55e7747321
#
_cell.length_a   1.000
_cell.length_b   1.000
_cell.length_c   1.000
_cell.angle_alpha   90.00
_cell.angle_beta   90.00
_cell.angle_gamma   90.00
#
_symmetry.space_group_name_H-M   'P 1'
#
loop_
_entity.id
_entity.type
_entity.pdbx_description
1 polymer ?
#
loop_
_entity_poly.entity_id
_entity_poly.type
_entity_poly.pdbx_seq_one_letter_code
_entity_poly.pdbx_strand_id
1 'polypeptide(L)'
;MLNIAYTRYQLTTNKLVSEAIASEGILEGAGVFSTLENGVQVVSNGAPEETNVFSGIAFSQYRAQTASIKVEEFVAPANGGSVVLARTPVGGIDKVLVKIDGTKATVQAGAAAAAGQVQLVGNVLTFNAEDAGKKVYVCYKYNLTVAEIESIPFMGDGVPGAPVSAQTNTVSVAQKGEFYTDQFDASCDWAQDGLVIHLAEGGIFTTAEEGCTVNGVVCHVPTADVPFLGIELL
;
A
#
# COMPACT_ATOMS: atom_id res chain seq x y z
N MET A 1 5.24 -14.32 1.46
CA MET A 1 4.81 -15.23 0.37
C MET A 1 3.84 -16.23 0.96
N LEU A 2 2.62 -16.30 0.46
CA LEU A 2 1.64 -17.29 0.89
C LEU A 2 1.94 -18.62 0.21
N ASN A 3 2.13 -19.67 0.99
CA ASN A 3 2.30 -21.02 0.47
C ASN A 3 1.05 -21.82 0.79
N ILE A 4 0.28 -22.19 -0.23
CA ILE A 4 -0.85 -23.08 -0.07
C ILE A 4 -0.29 -24.49 -0.13
N ALA A 5 0.00 -25.05 1.01
CA ALA A 5 0.56 -26.40 1.06
C ALA A 5 -0.51 -27.47 0.85
N TYR A 6 -1.72 -27.30 1.40
CA TYR A 6 -2.84 -28.22 1.26
C TYR A 6 -4.15 -27.53 1.59
N THR A 7 -5.15 -27.68 0.75
CA THR A 7 -6.54 -27.49 1.19
C THR A 7 -7.03 -28.84 1.71
N ARG A 8 -7.20 -28.97 3.02
CA ARG A 8 -7.78 -30.17 3.65
C ARG A 8 -9.21 -30.43 3.21
N TYR A 9 -9.86 -29.43 2.68
CA TYR A 9 -11.21 -29.49 2.17
C TYR A 9 -11.16 -29.39 0.63
N GLN A 10 -11.68 -30.39 -0.05
CA GLN A 10 -11.92 -30.25 -1.48
C GLN A 10 -12.73 -28.98 -1.70
N LEU A 11 -12.28 -28.15 -2.60
CA LEU A 11 -12.92 -26.91 -3.06
C LEU A 11 -14.28 -27.22 -3.70
N THR A 12 -15.25 -27.65 -2.94
CA THR A 12 -16.60 -27.98 -3.44
C THR A 12 -17.57 -26.81 -3.29
N THR A 13 -17.17 -25.71 -2.66
CA THR A 13 -18.01 -24.53 -2.52
C THR A 13 -17.32 -23.29 -3.07
N ASN A 14 -18.01 -22.57 -3.92
CA ASN A 14 -17.60 -21.34 -4.63
C ASN A 14 -17.32 -20.13 -3.72
N LYS A 15 -16.91 -20.30 -2.47
CA LYS A 15 -16.72 -19.22 -1.49
C LYS A 15 -15.44 -19.32 -0.68
N LEU A 16 -14.44 -20.05 -1.14
CA LEU A 16 -13.15 -20.11 -0.44
C LEU A 16 -12.29 -18.89 -0.69
N VAL A 17 -12.45 -18.28 -1.84
CA VAL A 17 -11.77 -17.05 -2.23
C VAL A 17 -12.83 -16.09 -2.73
N SER A 18 -12.86 -14.90 -2.17
CA SER A 18 -13.68 -13.79 -2.65
C SER A 18 -12.78 -12.65 -3.12
N GLU A 19 -13.20 -11.96 -4.15
CA GLU A 19 -12.58 -10.69 -4.50
C GLU A 19 -13.15 -9.60 -3.60
N ALA A 20 -12.29 -8.78 -3.04
CA ALA A 20 -12.66 -7.67 -2.18
C ALA A 20 -11.93 -6.40 -2.61
N ILE A 21 -12.56 -5.25 -2.41
CA ILE A 21 -11.93 -3.95 -2.64
C ILE A 21 -10.94 -3.70 -1.52
N ALA A 22 -9.70 -3.39 -1.86
CA ALA A 22 -8.66 -3.07 -0.90
C ALA A 22 -8.58 -1.56 -0.66
N SER A 23 -8.48 -1.15 0.61
CA SER A 23 -8.30 0.25 0.98
C SER A 23 -6.85 0.73 0.80
N GLU A 24 -5.91 -0.20 0.87
CA GLU A 24 -4.47 0.07 0.86
C GLU A 24 -3.69 -1.10 0.25
N GLY A 25 -2.37 -0.96 0.13
CA GLY A 25 -1.52 -2.03 -0.38
C GLY A 25 -1.47 -3.22 0.58
N ILE A 26 -1.91 -4.38 0.12
CA ILE A 26 -2.00 -5.61 0.90
C ILE A 26 -0.98 -6.60 0.36
N LEU A 27 -0.16 -7.19 1.23
CA LEU A 27 0.79 -8.24 0.88
C LEU A 27 0.11 -9.60 0.83
N GLU A 28 0.58 -10.46 -0.05
CA GLU A 28 0.19 -11.87 -0.07
C GLU A 28 0.51 -12.52 1.28
N GLY A 29 -0.43 -13.24 1.85
CA GLY A 29 -0.29 -13.88 3.14
C GLY A 29 -0.70 -13.02 4.35
N ALA A 30 -0.92 -11.72 4.16
CA ALA A 30 -1.41 -10.85 5.22
C ALA A 30 -2.88 -11.15 5.57
N GLY A 31 -3.21 -11.10 6.84
CA GLY A 31 -4.59 -11.09 7.29
C GLY A 31 -5.29 -9.80 6.91
N VAL A 32 -6.58 -9.87 6.60
CA VAL A 32 -7.39 -8.70 6.27
C VAL A 32 -8.70 -8.72 7.03
N PHE A 33 -9.20 -7.54 7.35
CA PHE A 33 -10.49 -7.34 8.02
C PHE A 33 -11.38 -6.40 7.19
N SER A 34 -12.69 -6.52 7.38
CA SER A 34 -13.66 -5.66 6.72
C SER A 34 -13.82 -4.33 7.45
N THR A 35 -13.88 -3.27 6.69
CA THR A 35 -14.20 -1.92 7.15
C THR A 35 -15.11 -1.20 6.16
N LEU A 36 -15.66 -0.05 6.55
CA LEU A 36 -16.49 0.78 5.69
C LEU A 36 -15.76 2.08 5.35
N GLU A 37 -15.47 2.28 4.08
CA GLU A 37 -14.93 3.53 3.56
C GLU A 37 -15.97 4.21 2.66
N ASN A 38 -16.39 5.41 3.03
CA ASN A 38 -17.41 6.17 2.28
C ASN A 38 -18.69 5.38 1.98
N GLY A 39 -19.09 4.47 2.88
CA GLY A 39 -20.25 3.62 2.73
C GLY A 39 -20.07 2.39 1.85
N VAL A 40 -18.86 2.13 1.38
CA VAL A 40 -18.48 0.92 0.63
C VAL A 40 -17.72 -0.02 1.56
N GLN A 41 -18.07 -1.29 1.54
CA GLN A 41 -17.30 -2.31 2.26
C GLN A 41 -16.00 -2.59 1.53
N VAL A 42 -14.89 -2.41 2.24
CA VAL A 42 -13.53 -2.69 1.75
C VAL A 42 -12.83 -3.63 2.71
N VAL A 43 -11.73 -4.23 2.29
CA VAL A 43 -10.81 -4.94 3.17
C VAL A 43 -9.56 -4.12 3.39
N SER A 44 -9.07 -4.14 4.61
CA SER A 44 -7.88 -3.42 5.07
C SER A 44 -6.95 -4.36 5.82
N ASN A 45 -5.65 -4.04 5.81
CA ASN A 45 -4.64 -4.61 6.69
C ASN A 45 -4.01 -3.52 7.58
N GLY A 46 -4.64 -2.35 7.70
CA GLY A 46 -4.22 -1.28 8.62
C GLY A 46 -4.26 -1.71 10.09
N ALA A 47 -4.35 -0.74 10.99
CA ALA A 47 -4.52 -1.01 12.42
C ALA A 47 -5.97 -1.47 12.70
N PRO A 48 -6.20 -2.76 13.03
CA PRO A 48 -7.54 -3.26 13.29
C PRO A 48 -8.01 -2.86 14.69
N GLU A 49 -9.32 -2.62 14.82
CA GLU A 49 -10.00 -2.46 16.10
C GLU A 49 -10.61 -3.81 16.53
N GLU A 50 -10.87 -4.01 17.83
CA GLU A 50 -11.51 -5.23 18.34
C GLU A 50 -12.88 -5.51 17.71
N THR A 51 -13.57 -4.46 17.27
CA THR A 51 -14.90 -4.55 16.62
C THR A 51 -14.83 -4.91 15.15
N ASN A 52 -13.65 -4.88 14.54
CA ASN A 52 -13.49 -5.26 13.14
C ASN A 52 -13.70 -6.75 12.95
N VAL A 53 -14.25 -7.11 11.80
CA VAL A 53 -14.53 -8.50 11.43
C VAL A 53 -13.41 -9.00 10.53
N PHE A 54 -12.70 -10.01 11.00
CA PHE A 54 -11.70 -10.71 10.19
C PHE A 54 -12.36 -11.28 8.91
N SER A 55 -11.77 -10.99 7.76
CA SER A 55 -12.32 -11.38 6.46
C SER A 55 -11.58 -12.52 5.80
N GLY A 56 -10.33 -12.78 6.20
CA GLY A 56 -9.52 -13.85 5.64
C GLY A 56 -8.05 -13.48 5.44
N ILE A 57 -7.36 -14.26 4.63
CA ILE A 57 -5.95 -14.08 4.27
C ILE A 57 -5.87 -13.64 2.82
N ALA A 58 -5.08 -12.61 2.54
CA ALA A 58 -4.83 -12.15 1.18
C ALA A 58 -4.11 -13.24 0.37
N PHE A 59 -4.75 -13.70 -0.69
CA PHE A 59 -4.28 -14.79 -1.55
C PHE A 59 -3.37 -14.30 -2.67
N SER A 60 -3.45 -13.03 -2.98
CA SER A 60 -2.61 -12.38 -3.97
C SER A 60 -2.08 -11.07 -3.43
N GLN A 61 -0.87 -10.73 -3.82
CA GLN A 61 -0.30 -9.44 -3.47
C GLN A 61 -1.08 -8.34 -4.21
N TYR A 62 -1.68 -7.44 -3.45
CA TYR A 62 -2.24 -6.22 -3.97
C TYR A 62 -1.35 -5.04 -3.54
N ARG A 63 -0.71 -4.43 -4.51
CA ARG A 63 -0.07 -3.13 -4.35
C ARG A 63 -0.93 -2.12 -5.08
N ALA A 64 -1.81 -1.45 -4.36
CA ALA A 64 -2.46 -0.29 -4.91
C ALA A 64 -1.40 0.65 -5.46
N GLN A 65 -1.48 1.00 -6.73
CA GLN A 65 -0.72 2.12 -7.25
C GLN A 65 -1.34 3.39 -6.67
N THR A 66 -1.07 3.68 -5.42
CA THR A 66 -1.60 4.85 -4.71
C THR A 66 -0.90 6.14 -5.10
N ALA A 67 0.19 6.04 -5.84
CA ALA A 67 0.97 7.19 -6.24
C ALA A 67 1.51 7.06 -7.66
N SER A 68 1.70 8.19 -8.32
CA SER A 68 2.29 8.30 -9.65
C SER A 68 3.35 9.39 -9.68
N ILE A 69 4.10 9.45 -10.78
CA ILE A 69 5.12 10.48 -11.02
C ILE A 69 4.54 11.53 -11.96
N LYS A 70 4.73 12.80 -11.62
CA LYS A 70 4.38 13.94 -12.46
C LYS A 70 5.62 14.72 -12.83
N VAL A 71 5.62 15.15 -14.07
CA VAL A 71 6.63 16.04 -14.63
C VAL A 71 5.92 17.33 -15.05
N GLU A 72 6.48 18.44 -14.66
CA GLU A 72 6.00 19.77 -15.05
C GLU A 72 7.17 20.62 -15.55
N GLU A 73 6.91 21.41 -16.59
CA GLU A 73 7.87 22.33 -17.17
C GLU A 73 7.25 23.72 -17.23
N PHE A 74 7.98 24.70 -16.79
CA PHE A 74 7.57 26.10 -16.81
C PHE A 74 8.78 27.03 -16.79
N VAL A 75 8.53 28.32 -16.75
CA VAL A 75 9.58 29.36 -16.63
C VAL A 75 9.49 29.91 -15.21
N ALA A 76 10.64 30.04 -14.52
CA ALA A 76 10.70 30.60 -13.20
C ALA A 76 10.12 32.04 -13.19
N PRO A 77 9.20 32.36 -12.26
CA PRO A 77 8.57 33.67 -12.20
C PRO A 77 9.58 34.77 -11.90
N ALA A 78 9.24 35.99 -12.30
CA ALA A 78 10.04 37.17 -11.98
C ALA A 78 10.08 37.44 -10.46
N ASN A 79 11.13 38.11 -10.00
CA ASN A 79 11.27 38.62 -8.63
C ASN A 79 11.16 37.60 -7.51
N GLY A 80 11.63 36.37 -7.71
CA GLY A 80 11.52 35.33 -6.70
C GLY A 80 10.10 34.84 -6.47
N GLY A 81 9.28 34.87 -7.50
CA GLY A 81 7.88 34.47 -7.44
C GLY A 81 7.69 32.97 -7.23
N SER A 82 6.44 32.59 -7.04
CA SER A 82 6.07 31.20 -6.74
C SER A 82 5.24 30.60 -7.88
N VAL A 83 5.33 29.27 -8.04
CA VAL A 83 4.50 28.45 -8.91
C VAL A 83 3.78 27.40 -8.08
N VAL A 84 2.50 27.21 -8.34
CA VAL A 84 1.70 26.15 -7.74
C VAL A 84 1.78 24.93 -8.64
N LEU A 85 2.32 23.84 -8.11
CA LEU A 85 2.33 22.55 -8.79
C LEU A 85 0.92 22.00 -8.93
N ALA A 86 0.64 21.28 -9.99
CA ALA A 86 -0.66 20.70 -10.24
C ALA A 86 -1.09 19.66 -9.19
N ARG A 87 -0.10 19.07 -8.50
CA ARG A 87 -0.33 18.08 -7.42
C ARG A 87 0.62 18.36 -6.25
N THR A 88 0.22 17.91 -5.06
CA THR A 88 1.09 17.98 -3.87
C THR A 88 2.12 16.85 -3.91
N PRO A 89 3.43 17.18 -3.88
CA PRO A 89 4.48 16.17 -3.77
C PRO A 89 4.37 15.36 -2.48
N VAL A 90 4.69 14.06 -2.55
CA VAL A 90 4.71 13.15 -1.40
C VAL A 90 6.06 12.44 -1.30
N GLY A 91 6.36 11.93 -0.10
CA GLY A 91 7.61 11.21 0.18
C GLY A 91 8.77 12.10 0.63
N GLY A 92 8.52 13.38 0.91
CA GLY A 92 9.52 14.33 1.39
C GLY A 92 10.15 15.18 0.28
N ILE A 93 10.75 16.29 0.67
CA ILE A 93 11.38 17.26 -0.26
C ILE A 93 12.59 16.68 -0.98
N ASP A 94 13.29 15.73 -0.39
CA ASP A 94 14.43 15.01 -0.98
C ASP A 94 14.03 14.13 -2.16
N LYS A 95 12.75 13.82 -2.31
CA LYS A 95 12.17 13.05 -3.44
C LYS A 95 11.65 13.93 -4.58
N VAL A 96 11.75 15.25 -4.43
CA VAL A 96 11.39 16.20 -5.49
C VAL A 96 12.63 16.62 -6.24
N LEU A 97 12.68 16.30 -7.54
CA LEU A 97 13.76 16.74 -8.43
C LEU A 97 13.35 18.03 -9.10
N VAL A 98 14.13 19.08 -8.90
CA VAL A 98 14.01 20.34 -9.64
C VAL A 98 15.29 20.58 -10.42
N LYS A 99 15.16 20.96 -11.70
CA LYS A 99 16.27 21.44 -12.52
C LYS A 99 15.93 22.82 -13.04
N ILE A 100 16.91 23.72 -12.98
CA ILE A 100 16.85 25.08 -13.52
C ILE A 100 17.90 25.20 -14.63
N ASP A 101 17.48 25.49 -15.86
CA ASP A 101 18.31 25.45 -17.07
C ASP A 101 19.18 24.18 -17.17
N GLY A 102 18.54 23.00 -16.83
CA GLY A 102 19.21 21.71 -16.88
C GLY A 102 20.08 21.36 -15.67
N THR A 103 20.37 22.32 -14.79
CA THR A 103 21.17 22.11 -13.57
C THR A 103 20.28 21.73 -12.40
N LYS A 104 20.66 20.71 -11.63
CA LYS A 104 19.90 20.29 -10.44
C LYS A 104 19.91 21.40 -9.39
N ALA A 105 18.71 21.84 -8.98
CA ALA A 105 18.50 22.78 -7.89
C ALA A 105 18.44 22.09 -6.53
N THR A 106 18.75 22.82 -5.48
CA THR A 106 18.56 22.38 -4.09
C THR A 106 17.14 22.70 -3.66
N VAL A 107 16.34 21.67 -3.35
CA VAL A 107 14.98 21.82 -2.82
C VAL A 107 15.05 21.83 -1.30
N GLN A 108 14.41 22.79 -0.66
CA GLN A 108 14.45 22.97 0.79
C GLN A 108 13.12 23.50 1.33
N ALA A 109 12.87 23.34 2.64
CA ALA A 109 11.68 23.88 3.29
C ALA A 109 11.82 25.38 3.61
N GLY A 110 13.07 25.86 3.79
CA GLY A 110 13.37 27.25 4.03
C GLY A 110 13.35 28.09 2.76
N ALA A 111 13.49 29.41 2.90
CA ALA A 111 13.50 30.34 1.78
C ALA A 111 14.67 30.06 0.80
N ALA A 112 14.45 30.25 -0.50
CA ALA A 112 15.46 30.17 -1.55
C ALA A 112 16.42 31.40 -1.47
N ALA A 113 17.47 31.25 -0.66
CA ALA A 113 18.39 32.36 -0.37
C ALA A 113 19.38 32.67 -1.47
N ALA A 114 19.62 31.74 -2.40
CA ALA A 114 20.58 31.88 -3.49
C ALA A 114 20.04 31.27 -4.79
N ALA A 115 20.64 31.67 -5.93
CA ALA A 115 20.36 31.08 -7.24
C ALA A 115 20.54 29.55 -7.19
N GLY A 116 19.65 28.83 -7.85
CA GLY A 116 19.64 27.36 -7.85
C GLY A 116 19.08 26.72 -6.59
N GLN A 117 18.53 27.52 -5.65
CA GLN A 117 17.74 27.04 -4.50
C GLN A 117 16.26 27.28 -4.72
N VAL A 118 15.44 26.32 -4.29
CA VAL A 118 13.98 26.38 -4.42
C VAL A 118 13.36 26.00 -3.09
N GLN A 119 12.45 26.83 -2.58
CA GLN A 119 11.63 26.48 -1.44
C GLN A 119 10.41 25.67 -1.90
N LEU A 120 10.13 24.56 -1.24
CA LEU A 120 8.89 23.80 -1.41
C LEU A 120 8.09 23.77 -0.11
N VAL A 121 6.86 24.30 -0.17
CA VAL A 121 5.89 24.23 0.92
C VAL A 121 4.57 23.71 0.36
N GLY A 122 4.16 22.52 0.78
CA GLY A 122 3.01 21.85 0.20
C GLY A 122 3.22 21.59 -1.30
N ASN A 123 2.42 22.23 -2.15
CA ASN A 123 2.56 22.19 -3.61
C ASN A 123 3.06 23.51 -4.22
N VAL A 124 3.59 24.42 -3.41
CA VAL A 124 4.08 25.73 -3.84
C VAL A 124 5.60 25.69 -3.91
N LEU A 125 6.15 25.96 -5.12
CA LEU A 125 7.58 26.20 -5.34
C LEU A 125 7.84 27.69 -5.40
N THR A 126 8.75 28.18 -4.56
CA THR A 126 9.22 29.59 -4.57
C THR A 126 10.68 29.63 -5.00
N PHE A 127 11.00 30.49 -5.93
CA PHE A 127 12.31 30.63 -6.56
C PHE A 127 13.11 31.80 -6.00
N ASN A 128 14.42 31.76 -6.17
CA ASN A 128 15.26 32.92 -5.99
C ASN A 128 15.06 33.92 -7.15
N ALA A 129 15.17 35.21 -6.86
CA ALA A 129 15.00 36.25 -7.89
C ALA A 129 16.02 36.17 -9.07
N GLU A 130 17.22 35.63 -8.83
CA GLU A 130 18.25 35.40 -9.83
C GLU A 130 17.94 34.24 -10.80
N ASP A 131 16.95 33.43 -10.50
CA ASP A 131 16.49 32.36 -11.36
C ASP A 131 15.33 32.77 -12.27
N ALA A 132 14.88 34.01 -12.19
CA ALA A 132 13.79 34.54 -12.99
C ALA A 132 14.03 34.34 -14.49
N GLY A 133 13.02 33.89 -15.20
CA GLY A 133 13.07 33.67 -16.66
C GLY A 133 13.77 32.39 -17.10
N LYS A 134 14.40 31.64 -16.21
CA LYS A 134 15.05 30.34 -16.51
C LYS A 134 14.02 29.25 -16.71
N LYS A 135 14.34 28.26 -17.54
CA LYS A 135 13.50 27.05 -17.72
C LYS A 135 13.61 26.17 -16.53
N VAL A 136 12.45 25.72 -16.02
CA VAL A 136 12.35 24.83 -14.86
C VAL A 136 11.69 23.53 -15.27
N TYR A 137 12.30 22.43 -14.85
CA TYR A 137 11.79 21.08 -14.94
C TYR A 137 11.62 20.55 -13.52
N VAL A 138 10.43 20.06 -13.21
CA VAL A 138 10.10 19.47 -11.89
C VAL A 138 9.59 18.06 -12.08
N CYS A 139 10.14 17.10 -11.34
CA CYS A 139 9.68 15.73 -11.31
C CYS A 139 9.44 15.32 -9.86
N TYR A 140 8.26 14.84 -9.57
CA TYR A 140 7.85 14.47 -8.21
C TYR A 140 6.80 13.37 -8.21
N LYS A 141 6.73 12.66 -7.07
CA LYS A 141 5.70 11.67 -6.78
C LYS A 141 4.50 12.35 -6.12
N TYR A 142 3.28 11.97 -6.49
CA TYR A 142 2.03 12.47 -5.90
C TYR A 142 1.05 11.33 -5.68
N ASN A 143 0.13 11.48 -4.73
CA ASN A 143 -0.92 10.51 -4.50
C ASN A 143 -2.01 10.62 -5.58
N LEU A 144 -2.41 9.47 -6.10
CA LEU A 144 -3.54 9.35 -7.01
C LEU A 144 -4.85 9.56 -6.23
N THR A 145 -5.84 10.16 -6.89
CA THR A 145 -7.22 10.16 -6.40
C THR A 145 -7.85 8.79 -6.63
N VAL A 146 -8.94 8.50 -5.90
CA VAL A 146 -9.71 7.26 -6.07
C VAL A 146 -10.12 7.07 -7.54
N ALA A 147 -10.64 8.13 -8.20
CA ALA A 147 -11.03 8.07 -9.60
C ALA A 147 -9.85 7.79 -10.55
N GLU A 148 -8.66 8.30 -10.25
CA GLU A 148 -7.45 7.99 -11.03
C GLU A 148 -7.02 6.53 -10.83
N ILE A 149 -7.08 6.02 -9.60
CA ILE A 149 -6.79 4.61 -9.29
C ILE A 149 -7.76 3.70 -10.04
N GLU A 150 -9.04 4.01 -10.01
CA GLU A 150 -10.10 3.25 -10.72
C GLU A 150 -9.92 3.28 -12.24
N SER A 151 -9.30 4.32 -12.78
CA SER A 151 -9.06 4.46 -14.22
C SER A 151 -7.79 3.74 -14.71
N ILE A 152 -6.91 3.26 -13.80
CA ILE A 152 -5.70 2.55 -14.19
C ILE A 152 -6.09 1.15 -14.67
N PRO A 153 -5.80 0.78 -15.93
CA PRO A 153 -6.08 -0.56 -16.41
C PRO A 153 -5.28 -1.59 -15.61
N PHE A 154 -5.97 -2.59 -15.08
CA PHE A 154 -5.30 -3.75 -14.48
C PHE A 154 -4.56 -4.50 -15.59
N MET A 155 -3.27 -4.39 -15.59
CA MET A 155 -2.39 -5.27 -16.37
C MET A 155 -2.21 -6.54 -15.53
N GLY A 156 -3.12 -7.48 -15.65
CA GLY A 156 -2.98 -8.80 -15.03
C GLY A 156 -1.65 -9.42 -15.45
N ASP A 157 -0.98 -10.09 -14.54
CA ASP A 157 0.32 -10.71 -14.74
C ASP A 157 0.37 -11.51 -16.04
N GLY A 158 0.87 -10.87 -17.10
CA GLY A 158 1.48 -11.51 -18.26
C GLY A 158 0.68 -12.55 -19.05
N VAL A 159 -0.63 -12.67 -18.86
CA VAL A 159 -1.46 -13.55 -19.69
C VAL A 159 -1.89 -12.80 -20.95
N PRO A 160 -1.30 -13.10 -22.12
CA PRO A 160 -1.70 -12.49 -23.36
C PRO A 160 -3.20 -12.75 -23.62
N GLY A 161 -3.99 -11.69 -23.72
CA GLY A 161 -5.43 -11.78 -24.01
C GLY A 161 -6.33 -11.86 -22.77
N ALA A 162 -5.81 -11.71 -21.55
CA ALA A 162 -6.66 -11.51 -20.38
C ALA A 162 -7.46 -10.22 -20.53
N PRO A 163 -8.78 -10.23 -20.27
CA PRO A 163 -9.57 -9.02 -20.30
C PRO A 163 -9.00 -8.05 -19.27
N VAL A 164 -8.73 -6.83 -19.69
CA VAL A 164 -8.32 -5.75 -18.82
C VAL A 164 -9.47 -5.50 -17.85
N SER A 165 -9.34 -5.97 -16.60
CA SER A 165 -10.30 -5.63 -15.56
C SER A 165 -10.11 -4.17 -15.20
N ALA A 166 -11.18 -3.40 -15.24
CA ALA A 166 -11.17 -2.00 -14.80
C ALA A 166 -11.05 -1.85 -13.27
N GLN A 167 -11.06 -2.96 -12.53
CA GLN A 167 -10.95 -2.95 -11.06
C GLN A 167 -9.51 -3.19 -10.65
N THR A 168 -8.81 -2.12 -10.38
CA THR A 168 -7.38 -2.14 -9.97
C THR A 168 -7.17 -2.24 -8.47
N ASN A 169 -8.23 -2.22 -7.69
CA ASN A 169 -8.20 -2.19 -6.23
C ASN A 169 -8.86 -3.41 -5.58
N THR A 170 -8.86 -4.55 -6.27
CA THR A 170 -9.37 -5.80 -5.70
C THR A 170 -8.23 -6.71 -5.26
N VAL A 171 -8.45 -7.44 -4.20
CA VAL A 171 -7.58 -8.50 -3.69
C VAL A 171 -8.39 -9.78 -3.52
N SER A 172 -7.81 -10.92 -3.88
CA SER A 172 -8.41 -12.21 -3.61
C SER A 172 -8.19 -12.58 -2.15
N VAL A 173 -9.26 -12.85 -1.41
CA VAL A 173 -9.21 -13.18 0.01
C VAL A 173 -9.63 -14.62 0.23
N ALA A 174 -8.76 -15.41 0.80
CA ALA A 174 -9.04 -16.77 1.22
C ALA A 174 -9.73 -16.75 2.58
N GLN A 175 -10.93 -17.33 2.65
CA GLN A 175 -11.78 -17.28 3.84
C GLN A 175 -11.83 -18.61 4.60
N LYS A 176 -11.36 -19.70 4.01
CA LYS A 176 -11.42 -21.02 4.59
C LYS A 176 -10.30 -21.93 4.04
N GLY A 177 -9.76 -22.77 4.92
CA GLY A 177 -8.73 -23.75 4.57
C GLY A 177 -7.44 -23.58 5.38
N GLU A 178 -6.43 -24.36 5.03
CA GLU A 178 -5.11 -24.38 5.69
C GLU A 178 -4.12 -23.55 4.85
N PHE A 179 -3.47 -22.58 5.49
CA PHE A 179 -2.55 -21.63 4.85
C PHE A 179 -1.25 -21.53 5.64
N TYR A 180 -0.15 -21.33 4.94
CA TYR A 180 1.16 -21.07 5.50
C TYR A 180 1.60 -19.65 5.11
N THR A 181 1.88 -18.81 6.11
CA THR A 181 2.22 -17.40 5.89
C THR A 181 3.51 -17.02 6.62
N ASP A 182 4.23 -16.04 6.07
CA ASP A 182 5.35 -15.36 6.71
C ASP A 182 4.93 -14.01 7.36
N GLN A 183 3.63 -13.68 7.30
CA GLN A 183 3.07 -12.47 7.88
C GLN A 183 2.60 -12.72 9.32
N PHE A 184 3.54 -12.98 10.22
CA PHE A 184 3.25 -13.24 11.64
C PHE A 184 4.32 -12.63 12.54
N ASP A 185 3.96 -12.36 13.79
CA ASP A 185 4.90 -11.90 14.81
C ASP A 185 5.76 -13.08 15.30
N ALA A 186 7.02 -13.07 14.92
CA ALA A 186 7.97 -14.10 15.31
C ALA A 186 8.35 -14.06 16.80
N SER A 187 7.98 -13.02 17.55
CA SER A 187 8.22 -12.92 19.00
C SER A 187 7.17 -13.67 19.82
N CYS A 188 6.06 -14.06 19.20
CA CYS A 188 4.97 -14.78 19.86
C CYS A 188 5.33 -16.27 20.08
N ASP A 189 4.84 -16.84 21.19
CA ASP A 189 4.88 -18.28 21.43
C ASP A 189 3.68 -18.97 20.79
N TRP A 190 3.87 -19.48 19.58
CA TRP A 190 2.85 -20.14 18.77
C TRP A 190 2.55 -21.59 19.16
N ALA A 191 3.27 -22.13 20.14
CA ALA A 191 3.12 -23.53 20.59
C ALA A 191 2.13 -23.69 21.77
N GLN A 192 1.49 -22.62 22.21
CA GLN A 192 0.57 -22.66 23.35
C GLN A 192 -0.76 -23.33 22.99
N ASP A 193 -1.28 -24.17 23.90
CA ASP A 193 -2.60 -24.77 23.76
C ASP A 193 -3.70 -23.71 23.97
N GLY A 194 -4.76 -23.78 23.14
CA GLY A 194 -5.91 -22.88 23.24
C GLY A 194 -5.66 -21.44 22.82
N LEU A 195 -4.63 -21.25 22.01
CA LEU A 195 -4.19 -19.95 21.52
C LEU A 195 -5.27 -19.26 20.69
N VAL A 196 -5.56 -18.01 21.02
CA VAL A 196 -6.39 -17.11 20.21
C VAL A 196 -5.49 -16.30 19.30
N ILE A 197 -5.78 -16.34 18.03
CA ILE A 197 -5.04 -15.58 17.01
C ILE A 197 -5.71 -14.22 16.85
N HIS A 198 -4.91 -13.17 16.86
CA HIS A 198 -5.34 -11.79 16.59
C HIS A 198 -4.62 -11.25 15.35
N LEU A 199 -5.15 -10.17 14.81
CA LEU A 199 -4.57 -9.47 13.69
C LEU A 199 -4.06 -8.11 14.15
N ALA A 200 -2.77 -7.84 13.95
CA ALA A 200 -2.14 -6.56 14.20
C ALA A 200 -2.06 -5.72 12.91
N GLU A 201 -1.61 -4.47 13.05
CA GLU A 201 -1.35 -3.56 11.92
C GLU A 201 -0.43 -4.21 10.88
N GLY A 202 -0.71 -3.95 9.60
CA GLY A 202 -0.01 -4.56 8.47
C GLY A 202 -0.54 -5.94 8.10
N GLY A 203 -1.58 -6.44 8.77
CA GLY A 203 -2.12 -7.79 8.53
C GLY A 203 -1.24 -8.89 9.13
N ILE A 204 -0.49 -8.56 10.17
CA ILE A 204 0.40 -9.47 10.88
C ILE A 204 -0.40 -10.29 11.88
N PHE A 205 -0.29 -11.61 11.84
CA PHE A 205 -0.87 -12.49 12.84
C PHE A 205 -0.07 -12.41 14.15
N THR A 206 -0.77 -12.30 15.26
CA THR A 206 -0.18 -12.17 16.61
C THR A 206 -1.00 -12.90 17.66
N THR A 207 -0.41 -13.13 18.83
CA THR A 207 -1.10 -13.63 20.02
C THR A 207 -1.40 -12.51 21.03
N ALA A 208 -0.95 -11.28 20.75
CA ALA A 208 -1.29 -10.13 21.57
C ALA A 208 -2.80 -9.85 21.46
N GLU A 209 -3.45 -9.57 22.60
CA GLU A 209 -4.88 -9.26 22.68
C GLU A 209 -5.18 -7.85 22.14
N GLU A 210 -4.68 -7.56 20.93
CA GLU A 210 -4.87 -6.29 20.23
C GLU A 210 -5.47 -6.56 18.85
N GLY A 211 -6.34 -5.67 18.39
CA GLY A 211 -6.99 -5.78 17.10
C GLY A 211 -8.12 -6.82 17.03
N CYS A 212 -8.42 -7.28 15.82
CA CYS A 212 -9.53 -8.20 15.62
C CYS A 212 -9.12 -9.67 15.79
N THR A 213 -10.05 -10.49 16.31
CA THR A 213 -9.84 -11.93 16.44
C THR A 213 -9.95 -12.63 15.10
N VAL A 214 -9.03 -13.56 14.85
CA VAL A 214 -9.00 -14.41 13.66
C VAL A 214 -9.82 -15.68 13.92
N ASN A 215 -10.74 -16.00 13.01
CA ASN A 215 -11.51 -17.24 13.08
C ASN A 215 -10.68 -18.40 12.49
N GLY A 216 -9.73 -18.88 13.26
CA GLY A 216 -8.82 -19.95 12.84
C GLY A 216 -8.03 -20.53 13.99
N VAL A 217 -7.33 -21.61 13.71
CA VAL A 217 -6.46 -22.30 14.66
C VAL A 217 -5.06 -22.48 14.07
N VAL A 218 -4.04 -22.50 14.94
CA VAL A 218 -2.68 -22.82 14.50
C VAL A 218 -2.60 -24.30 14.17
N CYS A 219 -2.23 -24.64 12.94
CA CYS A 219 -2.02 -26.01 12.48
C CYS A 219 -0.54 -26.35 12.29
N HIS A 220 0.33 -25.35 12.20
CA HIS A 220 1.78 -25.53 12.13
C HIS A 220 2.51 -24.37 12.84
N VAL A 221 3.40 -24.72 13.76
CA VAL A 221 4.28 -23.76 14.45
C VAL A 221 5.53 -23.54 13.60
N PRO A 222 5.98 -22.30 13.40
CA PRO A 222 7.18 -22.01 12.62
C PRO A 222 8.41 -22.73 13.19
N THR A 223 9.20 -23.36 12.32
CA THR A 223 10.45 -24.03 12.65
C THR A 223 11.58 -23.53 11.77
N ALA A 224 12.84 -23.88 12.10
CA ALA A 224 13.98 -23.53 11.26
C ALA A 224 13.91 -24.11 9.84
N ASP A 225 13.29 -25.30 9.69
CA ASP A 225 13.14 -25.98 8.41
C ASP A 225 11.91 -25.48 7.64
N VAL A 226 10.85 -25.08 8.35
CA VAL A 226 9.60 -24.54 7.80
C VAL A 226 9.27 -23.24 8.52
N PRO A 227 9.81 -22.10 8.07
CA PRO A 227 9.72 -20.81 8.79
C PRO A 227 8.39 -20.08 8.53
N PHE A 228 7.30 -20.82 8.41
CA PHE A 228 5.97 -20.29 8.14
C PHE A 228 5.02 -20.67 9.27
N LEU A 229 4.13 -19.76 9.62
CA LEU A 229 3.00 -20.05 10.49
C LEU A 229 1.89 -20.72 9.68
N GLY A 230 1.45 -21.90 10.08
CA GLY A 230 0.30 -22.57 9.51
C GLY A 230 -0.98 -22.21 10.28
N ILE A 231 -1.99 -21.72 9.58
CA ILE A 231 -3.29 -21.36 10.12
C ILE A 231 -4.37 -22.10 9.35
N GLU A 232 -5.24 -22.82 10.06
CA GLU A 232 -6.48 -23.37 9.49
C GLU A 232 -7.62 -22.40 9.78
N LEU A 233 -8.17 -21.76 8.76
CA LEU A 233 -9.36 -20.91 8.82
C LEU A 233 -10.62 -21.79 8.83
N LEU A 234 -11.56 -21.49 9.72
CA LEU A 234 -12.76 -22.29 10.01
C LEU A 234 -14.00 -21.84 9.23
#